data_f376b49b6d85d6e44aca7a9e778892fa
#
_entry.id   f376b49b6d85d6e44aca7a9e778892fa
#
_cell.length_a   1.000
_cell.length_b   1.000
_cell.length_c   1.000
_cell.angle_alpha   90.00
_cell.angle_beta   90.00
_cell.angle_gamma   90.00
#
_symmetry.space_group_name_H-M   'P 1'
#
loop_
_entity.id
_entity.type
_entity.pdbx_description
1 polymer ?
#
loop_
_entity_poly.entity_id
_entity_poly.type
_entity_poly.pdbx_seq_one_letter_code
_entity_poly.pdbx_strand_id
1 'polypeptide(L)'
;MTSFQQHTPSTLFSTEHACVTYLFQKRWPYGFKCPFCKRVQNDMAPAYTVVCRYCRKQTSITAHTLMHGSKKNLVAWMRVASQFCFHDQGISARELQRLMELSCYQTAWSWLQKIRRGAALAESAPCRGTVLFDVLPLQISAVPQKKTLDIGIALELGHDKPALARVRLWVLNQKLPEEVTAAVNTLIEKNTILLIRNQQWLNLNDFHESYRPVAPTPKQLAQGYLLMQKAANWLDRLYRGAIDSSYLQSYLDEFCFRHNTASWPDRLAVLDHLLTGLISSDDDISAQPTSKGPIS
;
A
#
# COMPACT_ATOMS: atom_id res chain seq x y z
N MET A 1 30.26 3.60 -24.23
CA MET A 1 29.19 2.60 -23.98
C MET A 1 29.45 2.00 -22.60
N THR A 2 28.94 2.63 -21.56
CA THR A 2 29.08 2.17 -20.18
C THR A 2 27.98 1.14 -19.93
N SER A 3 28.40 -0.09 -19.67
CA SER A 3 27.53 -1.21 -19.31
C SER A 3 26.73 -0.85 -18.05
N PHE A 4 25.43 -0.67 -18.20
CA PHE A 4 24.50 -0.67 -17.08
C PHE A 4 24.55 -2.08 -16.47
N GLN A 5 25.35 -2.27 -15.42
CA GLN A 5 25.25 -3.43 -14.56
C GLN A 5 23.82 -3.43 -13.99
N GLN A 6 23.02 -4.42 -14.38
CA GLN A 6 21.71 -4.67 -13.79
C GLN A 6 21.92 -5.04 -12.32
N HIS A 7 21.82 -4.06 -11.43
CA HIS A 7 21.84 -4.31 -9.99
C HIS A 7 20.58 -5.10 -9.63
N THR A 8 20.77 -6.34 -9.28
CA THR A 8 19.68 -7.14 -8.71
C THR A 8 19.48 -6.76 -7.24
N PRO A 9 18.27 -6.88 -6.66
CA PRO A 9 18.05 -6.58 -5.24
C PRO A 9 18.97 -7.37 -4.30
N SER A 10 19.35 -8.59 -4.69
CA SER A 10 20.27 -9.43 -3.94
C SER A 10 21.69 -8.86 -3.85
N THR A 11 22.13 -8.10 -4.85
CA THR A 11 23.44 -7.45 -4.81
C THR A 11 23.41 -6.13 -4.04
N LEU A 12 22.34 -5.34 -4.17
CA LEU A 12 22.18 -4.06 -3.47
C LEU A 12 22.04 -4.21 -1.96
N PHE A 13 21.32 -5.25 -1.51
CA PHE A 13 20.97 -5.48 -0.09
C PHE A 13 21.64 -6.73 0.48
N SER A 14 22.87 -7.01 0.05
CA SER A 14 23.61 -8.20 0.46
C SER A 14 24.14 -8.13 1.90
N THR A 15 24.34 -6.93 2.44
CA THR A 15 24.90 -6.71 3.79
C THR A 15 24.00 -5.81 4.62
N GLU A 16 24.05 -5.97 5.95
CA GLU A 16 23.33 -5.10 6.88
C GLU A 16 23.76 -3.63 6.73
N HIS A 17 25.04 -3.38 6.50
CA HIS A 17 25.57 -2.04 6.27
C HIS A 17 24.97 -1.37 5.02
N ALA A 18 24.86 -2.08 3.91
CA ALA A 18 24.22 -1.58 2.70
C ALA A 18 22.75 -1.24 2.93
N CYS A 19 22.03 -2.10 3.66
CA CYS A 19 20.62 -1.86 4.03
C CYS A 19 20.48 -0.64 4.94
N VAL A 20 21.37 -0.48 5.95
CA VAL A 20 21.38 0.68 6.84
C VAL A 20 21.63 1.97 6.05
N THR A 21 22.64 1.98 5.19
CA THR A 21 22.98 3.16 4.37
C THR A 21 21.80 3.57 3.50
N TYR A 22 21.20 2.62 2.80
CA TYR A 22 20.07 2.88 1.93
C TYR A 22 18.84 3.43 2.70
N LEU A 23 18.44 2.77 3.78
CA LEU A 23 17.31 3.19 4.60
C LEU A 23 17.56 4.52 5.31
N PHE A 24 18.78 4.78 5.73
CA PHE A 24 19.16 6.05 6.36
C PHE A 24 18.97 7.21 5.39
N GLN A 25 19.49 7.11 4.17
CA GLN A 25 19.33 8.10 3.12
C GLN A 25 17.87 8.31 2.73
N LYS A 26 17.12 7.22 2.62
CA LYS A 26 15.69 7.28 2.28
C LYS A 26 14.84 7.91 3.40
N ARG A 27 15.14 7.60 4.66
CA ARG A 27 14.39 8.11 5.81
C ARG A 27 14.73 9.55 6.14
N TRP A 28 15.98 9.94 5.94
CA TRP A 28 16.50 11.25 6.28
C TRP A 28 17.31 11.86 5.13
N PRO A 29 16.66 12.16 3.99
CA PRO A 29 17.35 12.65 2.79
C PRO A 29 18.07 14.00 3.01
N TYR A 30 17.59 14.77 3.99
CA TYR A 30 18.15 16.08 4.36
C TYR A 30 18.87 16.06 5.72
N GLY A 31 19.35 14.88 6.14
CA GLY A 31 20.00 14.69 7.43
C GLY A 31 19.05 14.17 8.51
N PHE A 32 19.63 13.57 9.55
CA PHE A 32 18.87 12.97 10.65
C PHE A 32 18.01 13.99 11.39
N LYS A 33 16.70 13.81 11.34
CA LYS A 33 15.71 14.58 12.11
C LYS A 33 15.37 13.82 13.38
N CYS A 34 15.75 14.37 14.53
CA CYS A 34 15.48 13.73 15.82
C CYS A 34 13.97 13.69 16.13
N PRO A 35 13.37 12.51 16.39
CA PRO A 35 11.94 12.41 16.70
C PRO A 35 11.54 13.06 18.04
N PHE A 36 12.51 13.26 18.93
CA PHE A 36 12.27 13.83 20.27
C PHE A 36 12.38 15.35 20.29
N CYS A 37 13.52 15.92 19.85
CA CYS A 37 13.73 17.38 19.89
C CYS A 37 13.52 18.07 18.55
N LYS A 38 13.16 17.33 17.50
CA LYS A 38 12.85 17.79 16.14
C LYS A 38 14.01 18.47 15.39
N ARG A 39 15.19 18.63 16.00
CA ARG A 39 16.37 19.24 15.35
C ARG A 39 16.93 18.34 14.26
N VAL A 40 17.42 18.95 13.17
CA VAL A 40 18.05 18.27 12.04
C VAL A 40 19.57 18.32 12.19
N GLN A 41 20.25 17.25 11.79
CA GLN A 41 21.71 17.07 11.84
C GLN A 41 22.17 16.47 10.51
N ASN A 42 22.77 17.31 9.65
CA ASN A 42 23.07 16.96 8.24
C ASN A 42 24.35 16.12 8.09
N ASP A 43 25.24 16.14 9.07
CA ASP A 43 26.58 15.54 9.04
C ASP A 43 26.68 14.19 9.78
N MET A 44 25.52 13.53 9.94
CA MET A 44 25.46 12.22 10.58
C MET A 44 25.74 11.11 9.58
N ALA A 45 26.73 10.27 9.87
CA ALA A 45 26.96 9.05 9.09
C ALA A 45 25.80 8.05 9.25
N PRO A 46 25.49 7.28 8.19
CA PRO A 46 24.50 6.20 8.27
C PRO A 46 24.86 5.19 9.37
N ALA A 47 23.93 4.99 10.30
CA ALA A 47 24.07 4.02 11.39
C ALA A 47 22.72 3.40 11.72
N TYR A 48 22.71 2.15 12.21
CA TYR A 48 21.49 1.49 12.65
C TYR A 48 20.83 2.23 13.83
N THR A 49 21.65 2.73 14.75
CA THR A 49 21.21 3.57 15.88
C THR A 49 21.93 4.89 15.84
N VAL A 50 21.17 5.96 15.78
CA VAL A 50 21.66 7.34 15.78
C VAL A 50 21.47 7.98 17.14
N VAL A 51 22.50 8.63 17.67
CA VAL A 51 22.44 9.42 18.91
C VAL A 51 22.31 10.89 18.58
N CYS A 52 21.23 11.51 19.00
CA CYS A 52 21.04 12.95 18.79
C CYS A 52 22.10 13.76 19.56
N ARG A 53 22.84 14.64 18.90
CA ARG A 53 23.87 15.49 19.54
C ARG A 53 23.29 16.49 20.54
N TYR A 54 22.02 16.90 20.34
CA TYR A 54 21.38 17.93 21.18
C TYR A 54 20.70 17.35 22.41
N CYS A 55 19.82 16.34 22.25
CA CYS A 55 19.06 15.78 23.38
C CYS A 55 19.61 14.44 23.89
N ARG A 56 20.69 13.90 23.28
CA ARG A 56 21.36 12.65 23.61
C ARG A 56 20.50 11.38 23.53
N LYS A 57 19.26 11.48 23.07
CA LYS A 57 18.38 10.32 22.88
C LYS A 57 18.78 9.52 21.67
N GLN A 58 18.64 8.21 21.76
CA GLN A 58 18.92 7.25 20.69
C GLN A 58 17.68 6.98 19.85
N THR A 59 17.87 6.81 18.54
CA THR A 59 16.82 6.45 17.60
C THR A 59 17.35 5.36 16.67
N SER A 60 16.72 4.19 16.64
CA SER A 60 17.06 3.19 15.63
C SER A 60 16.47 3.57 14.27
N ILE A 61 17.09 3.08 13.20
CA ILE A 61 16.62 3.33 11.82
C ILE A 61 15.22 2.78 11.56
N THR A 62 14.78 1.80 12.35
CA THR A 62 13.44 1.20 12.28
C THR A 62 12.46 1.76 13.31
N ALA A 63 12.90 2.64 14.23
CA ALA A 63 12.01 3.22 15.24
C ALA A 63 10.82 3.95 14.61
N HIS A 64 9.61 3.75 15.13
CA HIS A 64 8.37 4.35 14.60
C HIS A 64 8.09 4.04 13.11
N THR A 65 8.46 2.85 12.65
CA THR A 65 8.16 2.35 11.29
C THR A 65 7.49 0.98 11.39
N LEU A 66 6.98 0.46 10.28
CA LEU A 66 6.42 -0.90 10.23
C LEU A 66 7.45 -2.00 10.54
N MET A 67 8.74 -1.69 10.45
CA MET A 67 9.84 -2.60 10.80
C MET A 67 10.22 -2.52 12.29
N HIS A 68 9.61 -1.59 13.06
CA HIS A 68 9.91 -1.42 14.49
C HIS A 68 9.68 -2.70 15.29
N GLY A 69 10.55 -2.95 16.28
CA GLY A 69 10.43 -4.11 17.17
C GLY A 69 10.67 -5.47 16.50
N SER A 70 11.08 -5.51 15.24
CA SER A 70 11.40 -6.75 14.55
C SER A 70 12.70 -7.38 15.12
N LYS A 71 12.65 -8.69 15.40
CA LYS A 71 13.84 -9.49 15.76
C LYS A 71 14.68 -9.87 14.53
N LYS A 72 14.20 -9.55 13.32
CA LYS A 72 14.89 -9.89 12.06
C LYS A 72 15.74 -8.71 11.61
N ASN A 73 16.89 -9.00 11.00
CA ASN A 73 17.81 -8.02 10.45
C ASN A 73 17.23 -7.34 9.20
N LEU A 74 17.83 -6.24 8.76
CA LEU A 74 17.37 -5.48 7.61
C LEU A 74 17.53 -6.24 6.31
N VAL A 75 18.57 -7.07 6.17
CA VAL A 75 18.76 -7.93 4.98
C VAL A 75 17.55 -8.85 4.77
N ALA A 76 17.05 -9.45 5.84
CA ALA A 76 15.84 -10.29 5.74
C ALA A 76 14.60 -9.46 5.34
N TRP A 77 14.44 -8.24 5.85
CA TRP A 77 13.37 -7.32 5.44
C TRP A 77 13.46 -6.97 3.95
N MET A 78 14.66 -6.61 3.47
CA MET A 78 14.89 -6.30 2.04
C MET A 78 14.62 -7.50 1.14
N ARG A 79 15.00 -8.71 1.56
CA ARG A 79 14.71 -9.95 0.83
C ARG A 79 13.21 -10.19 0.72
N VAL A 80 12.44 -10.05 1.81
CA VAL A 80 10.97 -10.24 1.77
C VAL A 80 10.30 -9.16 0.91
N ALA A 81 10.69 -7.90 1.04
CA ALA A 81 10.18 -6.82 0.22
C ALA A 81 10.48 -7.04 -1.28
N SER A 82 11.70 -7.53 -1.59
CA SER A 82 12.08 -7.90 -2.96
C SER A 82 11.23 -9.05 -3.47
N GLN A 83 11.05 -10.12 -2.71
CA GLN A 83 10.17 -11.23 -3.11
C GLN A 83 8.75 -10.73 -3.40
N PHE A 84 8.22 -9.84 -2.58
CA PHE A 84 6.90 -9.24 -2.81
C PHE A 84 6.85 -8.46 -4.12
N CYS A 85 7.83 -7.61 -4.44
CA CYS A 85 7.83 -6.78 -5.64
C CYS A 85 8.15 -7.53 -6.94
N PHE A 86 9.00 -8.58 -6.87
CA PHE A 86 9.48 -9.30 -8.05
C PHE A 86 8.61 -10.51 -8.45
N HIS A 87 7.63 -10.89 -7.63
CA HIS A 87 6.60 -11.88 -7.98
C HIS A 87 5.38 -11.18 -8.59
N ASP A 88 5.32 -11.08 -9.90
CA ASP A 88 4.26 -10.35 -10.63
C ASP A 88 2.85 -10.82 -10.28
N GLN A 89 2.70 -12.10 -10.01
CA GLN A 89 1.41 -12.71 -9.69
C GLN A 89 1.02 -12.61 -8.20
N GLY A 90 1.89 -12.04 -7.37
CA GLY A 90 1.75 -12.07 -5.91
C GLY A 90 2.42 -13.30 -5.31
N ILE A 91 2.59 -13.28 -3.99
CA ILE A 91 3.22 -14.36 -3.23
C ILE A 91 2.33 -14.75 -2.04
N SER A 92 2.07 -16.05 -1.91
CA SER A 92 1.35 -16.56 -0.74
C SER A 92 2.28 -16.71 0.48
N ALA A 93 1.69 -16.71 1.70
CA ALA A 93 2.49 -16.91 2.92
C ALA A 93 3.19 -18.27 2.94
N ARG A 94 2.58 -19.31 2.35
CA ARG A 94 3.19 -20.64 2.24
C ARG A 94 4.39 -20.64 1.29
N GLU A 95 4.30 -19.91 0.20
CA GLU A 95 5.39 -19.75 -0.75
C GLU A 95 6.52 -18.89 -0.16
N LEU A 96 6.19 -17.78 0.51
CA LEU A 96 7.17 -16.97 1.22
C LEU A 96 7.88 -17.77 2.30
N GLN A 97 7.15 -18.59 3.07
CA GLN A 97 7.73 -19.48 4.07
C GLN A 97 8.81 -20.38 3.47
N ARG A 98 8.52 -20.97 2.31
CA ARG A 98 9.46 -21.84 1.60
C ARG A 98 10.68 -21.08 1.08
N LEU A 99 10.46 -19.92 0.40
CA LEU A 99 11.54 -19.13 -0.20
C LEU A 99 12.47 -18.48 0.82
N MET A 100 11.96 -18.20 2.00
CA MET A 100 12.72 -17.60 3.10
C MET A 100 13.17 -18.60 4.15
N GLU A 101 12.90 -19.91 3.92
CA GLU A 101 13.25 -21.01 4.83
C GLU A 101 12.76 -20.76 6.27
N LEU A 102 11.54 -20.23 6.41
CA LEU A 102 10.97 -19.91 7.70
C LEU A 102 10.39 -21.16 8.36
N SER A 103 10.69 -21.36 9.62
CA SER A 103 10.22 -22.51 10.41
C SER A 103 8.70 -22.50 10.64
N CYS A 104 8.05 -21.33 10.56
CA CYS A 104 6.65 -21.17 10.92
C CYS A 104 5.88 -20.38 9.85
N TYR A 105 4.72 -20.92 9.44
CA TYR A 105 3.78 -20.25 8.53
C TYR A 105 3.31 -18.89 9.07
N GLN A 106 3.02 -18.81 10.38
CA GLN A 106 2.54 -17.58 11.00
C GLN A 106 3.55 -16.42 10.86
N THR A 107 4.85 -16.73 10.92
CA THR A 107 5.90 -15.73 10.68
C THR A 107 5.83 -15.18 9.26
N ALA A 108 5.72 -16.05 8.25
CA ALA A 108 5.59 -15.62 6.85
C ALA A 108 4.32 -14.79 6.63
N TRP A 109 3.20 -15.22 7.21
CA TRP A 109 1.93 -14.52 7.14
C TRP A 109 2.02 -13.11 7.77
N SER A 110 2.56 -13.01 8.99
CA SER A 110 2.75 -11.73 9.69
C SER A 110 3.64 -10.77 8.90
N TRP A 111 4.67 -11.29 8.25
CA TRP A 111 5.53 -10.47 7.39
C TRP A 111 4.79 -9.92 6.19
N LEU A 112 4.01 -10.77 5.49
CA LEU A 112 3.21 -10.30 4.36
C LEU A 112 2.17 -9.25 4.79
N GLN A 113 1.57 -9.38 5.98
CA GLN A 113 0.64 -8.36 6.48
C GLN A 113 1.35 -7.01 6.69
N LYS A 114 2.57 -7.01 7.25
CA LYS A 114 3.37 -5.79 7.37
C LYS A 114 3.77 -5.20 6.01
N ILE A 115 4.15 -6.05 5.04
CA ILE A 115 4.47 -5.62 3.67
C ILE A 115 3.23 -5.02 2.98
N ARG A 116 2.05 -5.65 3.10
CA ARG A 116 0.79 -5.12 2.57
C ARG A 116 0.44 -3.77 3.19
N ARG A 117 0.64 -3.63 4.50
CA ARG A 117 0.48 -2.33 5.16
C ARG A 117 1.44 -1.28 4.61
N GLY A 118 2.70 -1.65 4.34
CA GLY A 118 3.67 -0.78 3.66
C GLY A 118 3.20 -0.39 2.26
N ALA A 119 2.67 -1.34 1.49
CA ALA A 119 2.10 -1.09 0.16
C ALA A 119 0.91 -0.11 0.22
N ALA A 120 0.00 -0.28 1.20
CA ALA A 120 -1.11 0.64 1.44
C ALA A 120 -0.64 2.06 1.77
N LEU A 121 0.40 2.19 2.60
CA LEU A 121 0.99 3.50 2.95
C LEU A 121 1.72 4.15 1.78
N ALA A 122 2.44 3.36 0.97
CA ALA A 122 3.07 3.86 -0.25
C ALA A 122 2.03 4.44 -1.24
N GLU A 123 0.85 3.80 -1.30
CA GLU A 123 -0.28 4.22 -2.15
C GLU A 123 -1.27 5.15 -1.44
N SER A 124 -0.91 5.76 -0.31
CA SER A 124 -1.85 6.54 0.53
C SER A 124 -2.35 7.82 -0.11
N ALA A 125 -1.64 8.39 -1.09
CA ALA A 125 -2.08 9.60 -1.78
C ALA A 125 -3.49 9.42 -2.38
N PRO A 126 -4.40 10.40 -2.21
CA PRO A 126 -5.74 10.32 -2.78
C PRO A 126 -5.71 10.34 -4.31
N CYS A 127 -6.74 9.79 -4.94
CA CYS A 127 -6.97 9.88 -6.38
C CYS A 127 -7.35 11.31 -6.79
N ARG A 128 -6.89 11.77 -7.95
CA ARG A 128 -7.05 13.16 -8.42
C ARG A 128 -7.48 13.27 -9.88
N GLY A 129 -7.82 14.49 -10.31
CA GLY A 129 -8.18 14.79 -11.71
C GLY A 129 -9.63 14.39 -12.02
N THR A 130 -9.84 13.42 -12.89
CA THR A 130 -11.16 12.83 -13.16
C THR A 130 -11.20 11.44 -12.56
N VAL A 131 -12.03 11.20 -11.55
CA VAL A 131 -12.10 9.95 -10.80
C VAL A 131 -13.47 9.34 -10.92
N LEU A 132 -13.54 8.09 -11.38
CA LEU A 132 -14.74 7.27 -11.26
C LEU A 132 -14.80 6.71 -9.84
N PHE A 133 -15.90 7.00 -9.13
CA PHE A 133 -16.24 6.32 -7.89
C PHE A 133 -17.54 5.53 -8.04
N ASP A 134 -17.49 4.26 -7.67
CA ASP A 134 -18.65 3.38 -7.64
C ASP A 134 -18.56 2.42 -6.45
N VAL A 135 -19.68 1.82 -6.07
CA VAL A 135 -19.73 0.74 -5.08
C VAL A 135 -20.14 -0.53 -5.80
N LEU A 136 -19.22 -1.46 -5.87
CA LEU A 136 -19.40 -2.70 -6.64
C LEU A 136 -19.32 -3.93 -5.73
N PRO A 137 -20.16 -4.96 -6.00
CA PRO A 137 -20.08 -6.21 -5.28
C PRO A 137 -18.81 -6.97 -5.65
N LEU A 138 -18.07 -7.44 -4.66
CA LEU A 138 -16.97 -8.37 -4.83
C LEU A 138 -17.43 -9.77 -4.46
N GLN A 139 -17.37 -10.68 -5.43
CA GLN A 139 -17.60 -12.11 -5.23
C GLN A 139 -16.30 -12.85 -5.41
N ILE A 140 -15.82 -13.48 -4.35
CA ILE A 140 -14.62 -14.31 -4.37
C ILE A 140 -14.96 -15.68 -3.79
N SER A 141 -14.52 -16.73 -4.47
CA SER A 141 -14.72 -18.12 -4.03
C SER A 141 -13.92 -18.44 -2.77
N ALA A 142 -12.87 -17.66 -2.51
CA ALA A 142 -11.96 -17.83 -1.40
C ALA A 142 -12.52 -17.37 -0.03
N VAL A 143 -13.69 -16.69 0.00
CA VAL A 143 -14.34 -16.31 1.26
C VAL A 143 -15.33 -17.40 1.67
N PRO A 144 -15.20 -17.99 2.88
CA PRO A 144 -16.20 -18.92 3.39
C PRO A 144 -17.59 -18.28 3.38
N GLN A 145 -18.61 -19.05 2.97
CA GLN A 145 -20.04 -18.66 2.94
C GLN A 145 -20.50 -17.79 1.76
N LYS A 146 -19.72 -17.68 0.65
CA LYS A 146 -20.12 -16.88 -0.54
C LYS A 146 -20.70 -15.50 -0.19
N LYS A 147 -20.15 -14.83 0.81
CA LYS A 147 -20.58 -13.51 1.22
C LYS A 147 -20.20 -12.50 0.14
N THR A 148 -21.18 -11.85 -0.44
CA THR A 148 -20.94 -10.68 -1.29
C THR A 148 -20.53 -9.53 -0.39
N LEU A 149 -19.37 -8.92 -0.70
CA LEU A 149 -18.85 -7.76 0.00
C LEU A 149 -18.94 -6.55 -0.91
N ASP A 150 -19.34 -5.42 -0.36
CA ASP A 150 -19.41 -4.17 -1.10
C ASP A 150 -18.06 -3.46 -1.04
N ILE A 151 -17.54 -3.11 -2.22
CA ILE A 151 -16.25 -2.46 -2.37
C ILE A 151 -16.44 -1.11 -3.04
N GLY A 152 -16.01 -0.05 -2.36
CA GLY A 152 -15.80 1.26 -2.98
C GLY A 152 -14.60 1.20 -3.90
N ILE A 153 -14.76 1.61 -5.16
CA ILE A 153 -13.71 1.75 -6.14
C ILE A 153 -13.51 3.21 -6.48
N ALA A 154 -12.28 3.73 -6.33
CA ALA A 154 -11.86 5.01 -6.87
C ALA A 154 -10.83 4.75 -7.97
N LEU A 155 -11.15 5.15 -9.21
CA LEU A 155 -10.35 4.90 -10.40
C LEU A 155 -10.02 6.23 -11.08
N GLU A 156 -8.75 6.63 -11.12
CA GLU A 156 -8.29 7.79 -11.90
C GLU A 156 -8.41 7.49 -13.38
N LEU A 157 -9.12 8.32 -14.12
CA LEU A 157 -9.26 8.18 -15.56
C LEU A 157 -8.25 9.09 -16.26
N GLY A 158 -7.19 8.49 -16.80
CA GLY A 158 -6.21 9.20 -17.63
C GLY A 158 -6.75 9.48 -19.03
N HIS A 159 -6.32 10.61 -19.63
CA HIS A 159 -6.73 10.96 -20.98
C HIS A 159 -6.20 9.99 -22.04
N ASP A 160 -5.00 9.40 -21.85
CA ASP A 160 -4.28 8.72 -22.93
C ASP A 160 -4.17 7.19 -22.81
N LYS A 161 -4.28 6.61 -21.61
CA LYS A 161 -4.10 5.17 -21.41
C LYS A 161 -4.99 4.61 -20.27
N PRO A 162 -6.22 4.18 -20.58
CA PRO A 162 -7.13 3.62 -19.57
C PRO A 162 -6.57 2.42 -18.80
N ALA A 163 -5.65 1.67 -19.39
CA ALA A 163 -5.04 0.50 -18.77
C ALA A 163 -4.04 0.82 -17.65
N LEU A 164 -3.62 2.09 -17.52
CA LEU A 164 -2.64 2.57 -16.54
C LEU A 164 -3.28 3.47 -15.47
N ALA A 165 -4.60 3.49 -15.40
CA ALA A 165 -5.33 4.28 -14.42
C ALA A 165 -5.00 3.80 -12.99
N ARG A 166 -4.69 4.74 -12.11
CA ARG A 166 -4.47 4.46 -10.70
C ARG A 166 -5.78 4.07 -10.03
N VAL A 167 -5.73 3.07 -9.17
CA VAL A 167 -6.91 2.55 -8.46
C VAL A 167 -6.70 2.52 -6.95
N ARG A 168 -7.78 2.77 -6.23
CA ARG A 168 -7.92 2.50 -4.80
C ARG A 168 -9.21 1.70 -4.57
N LEU A 169 -9.13 0.66 -3.76
CA LEU A 169 -10.26 -0.18 -3.37
C LEU A 169 -10.47 -0.09 -1.87
N TRP A 170 -11.73 -0.04 -1.45
CA TRP A 170 -12.11 0.12 -0.05
C TRP A 170 -13.25 -0.81 0.33
N VAL A 171 -13.05 -1.65 1.34
CA VAL A 171 -14.10 -2.53 1.87
C VAL A 171 -15.12 -1.68 2.62
N LEU A 172 -16.39 -1.78 2.24
CA LEU A 172 -17.50 -1.19 2.95
C LEU A 172 -18.18 -2.26 3.81
N ASN A 173 -18.32 -1.99 5.10
CA ASN A 173 -19.03 -2.91 6.00
C ASN A 173 -20.55 -2.83 5.81
N GLN A 174 -21.02 -1.61 5.53
CA GLN A 174 -22.41 -1.29 5.21
C GLN A 174 -22.44 -0.23 4.11
N LYS A 175 -23.48 -0.23 3.29
CA LYS A 175 -23.70 0.82 2.26
C LYS A 175 -24.36 2.08 2.85
N LEU A 176 -23.93 2.53 4.01
CA LEU A 176 -24.47 3.75 4.60
C LEU A 176 -23.83 4.98 3.96
N PRO A 177 -24.59 6.07 3.72
CA PRO A 177 -24.06 7.28 3.13
C PRO A 177 -22.84 7.85 3.87
N GLU A 178 -22.81 7.75 5.19
CA GLU A 178 -21.69 8.21 6.01
C GLU A 178 -20.41 7.42 5.73
N GLU A 179 -20.51 6.08 5.62
CA GLU A 179 -19.34 5.23 5.33
C GLU A 179 -18.82 5.46 3.91
N VAL A 180 -19.72 5.58 2.94
CA VAL A 180 -19.36 5.89 1.56
C VAL A 180 -18.73 7.27 1.44
N THR A 181 -19.29 8.29 2.11
CA THR A 181 -18.75 9.65 2.15
C THR A 181 -17.36 9.67 2.79
N ALA A 182 -17.16 8.95 3.89
CA ALA A 182 -15.85 8.81 4.54
C ALA A 182 -14.83 8.14 3.61
N ALA A 183 -15.22 7.11 2.86
CA ALA A 183 -14.38 6.46 1.87
C ALA A 183 -13.99 7.44 0.74
N VAL A 184 -14.94 8.20 0.19
CA VAL A 184 -14.67 9.20 -0.85
C VAL A 184 -13.69 10.26 -0.35
N ASN A 185 -13.94 10.82 0.83
CA ASN A 185 -13.05 11.84 1.42
C ASN A 185 -11.63 11.34 1.70
N THR A 186 -11.49 10.04 1.91
CA THR A 186 -10.17 9.40 2.14
C THR A 186 -9.46 9.06 0.83
N LEU A 187 -10.22 8.60 -0.18
CA LEU A 187 -9.67 8.05 -1.40
C LEU A 187 -9.47 9.08 -2.51
N ILE A 188 -10.18 10.21 -2.45
CA ILE A 188 -10.28 11.18 -3.54
C ILE A 188 -9.90 12.56 -3.05
N GLU A 189 -9.05 13.26 -3.79
CA GLU A 189 -8.63 14.63 -3.52
C GLU A 189 -9.80 15.61 -3.73
N LYS A 190 -9.88 16.64 -2.88
CA LYS A 190 -10.86 17.72 -3.07
C LYS A 190 -10.66 18.42 -4.40
N ASN A 191 -11.72 19.04 -4.94
CA ASN A 191 -11.77 19.69 -6.25
C ASN A 191 -11.61 18.76 -7.46
N THR A 192 -11.77 17.45 -7.25
CA THR A 192 -11.76 16.43 -8.30
C THR A 192 -13.08 16.41 -9.07
N ILE A 193 -13.04 16.13 -10.38
CA ILE A 193 -14.23 15.79 -11.17
C ILE A 193 -14.62 14.36 -10.80
N LEU A 194 -15.71 14.23 -10.07
CA LEU A 194 -16.17 12.94 -9.57
C LEU A 194 -17.24 12.36 -10.49
N LEU A 195 -16.89 11.27 -11.16
CA LEU A 195 -17.85 10.48 -11.92
C LEU A 195 -18.53 9.50 -10.97
N ILE A 196 -19.79 9.73 -10.64
CA ILE A 196 -20.56 8.90 -9.71
C ILE A 196 -21.91 8.54 -10.30
N ARG A 197 -22.23 7.23 -10.29
CA ARG A 197 -23.49 6.70 -10.82
C ARG A 197 -24.68 7.01 -9.91
N ASN A 198 -24.52 6.85 -8.62
CA ASN A 198 -25.58 7.05 -7.63
C ASN A 198 -25.17 8.07 -6.58
N GLN A 199 -25.66 9.32 -6.77
CA GLN A 199 -25.38 10.43 -5.86
C GLN A 199 -26.06 10.27 -4.48
N GLN A 200 -27.09 9.41 -4.36
CA GLN A 200 -27.75 9.13 -3.07
C GLN A 200 -26.84 8.44 -2.06
N TRP A 201 -25.72 7.87 -2.50
CA TRP A 201 -24.70 7.29 -1.62
C TRP A 201 -23.89 8.33 -0.86
N LEU A 202 -24.05 9.62 -1.20
CA LEU A 202 -23.28 10.71 -0.63
C LEU A 202 -24.16 11.60 0.22
N ASN A 203 -23.65 12.05 1.36
CA ASN A 203 -24.28 13.13 2.09
C ASN A 203 -24.00 14.45 1.35
N LEU A 204 -24.98 14.89 0.56
CA LEU A 204 -24.80 15.99 -0.39
C LEU A 204 -24.53 17.36 0.26
N ASN A 205 -24.90 17.57 1.55
CA ASN A 205 -24.75 18.86 2.21
C ASN A 205 -23.27 19.30 2.35
N ASP A 206 -22.35 18.33 2.54
CA ASP A 206 -20.92 18.59 2.71
C ASP A 206 -20.12 18.38 1.43
N PHE A 207 -20.77 17.87 0.38
CA PHE A 207 -20.11 17.28 -0.77
C PHE A 207 -19.91 18.26 -1.93
N HIS A 208 -20.89 19.12 -2.21
CA HIS A 208 -20.87 20.03 -3.37
C HIS A 208 -19.78 21.10 -3.31
N GLU A 209 -19.31 21.46 -2.13
CA GLU A 209 -18.18 22.38 -1.98
C GLU A 209 -16.82 21.75 -2.31
N SER A 210 -16.74 20.40 -2.23
CA SER A 210 -15.48 19.68 -2.35
C SER A 210 -15.30 18.92 -3.66
N TYR A 211 -16.38 18.63 -4.40
CA TYR A 211 -16.33 17.81 -5.61
C TYR A 211 -17.29 18.31 -6.69
N ARG A 212 -16.98 18.00 -7.95
CA ARG A 212 -17.86 18.24 -9.10
C ARG A 212 -18.46 16.94 -9.59
N PRO A 213 -19.67 16.54 -9.13
CA PRO A 213 -20.29 15.27 -9.52
C PRO A 213 -20.77 15.33 -10.97
N VAL A 214 -20.42 14.30 -11.73
CA VAL A 214 -20.82 14.11 -13.14
C VAL A 214 -21.28 12.66 -13.33
N ALA A 215 -22.28 12.44 -14.16
CA ALA A 215 -22.72 11.08 -14.51
C ALA A 215 -21.67 10.38 -15.38
N PRO A 216 -21.22 9.16 -15.02
CA PRO A 216 -20.27 8.41 -15.81
C PRO A 216 -20.92 7.83 -17.07
N THR A 217 -20.16 7.71 -18.14
CA THR A 217 -20.58 7.01 -19.35
C THR A 217 -20.57 5.48 -19.15
N PRO A 218 -21.32 4.70 -19.95
CA PRO A 218 -21.29 3.24 -19.88
C PRO A 218 -19.87 2.65 -20.04
N LYS A 219 -19.03 3.27 -20.88
CA LYS A 219 -17.63 2.85 -21.07
C LYS A 219 -16.79 3.03 -19.79
N GLN A 220 -16.98 4.12 -19.06
CA GLN A 220 -16.28 4.37 -17.79
C GLN A 220 -16.74 3.40 -16.69
N LEU A 221 -18.04 3.14 -16.62
CA LEU A 221 -18.56 2.12 -15.69
C LEU A 221 -17.99 0.72 -15.99
N ALA A 222 -17.93 0.34 -17.27
CA ALA A 222 -17.35 -0.94 -17.71
C ALA A 222 -15.87 -1.08 -17.25
N GLN A 223 -15.09 0.00 -17.19
CA GLN A 223 -13.71 -0.04 -16.68
C GLN A 223 -13.68 -0.43 -15.19
N GLY A 224 -14.56 0.14 -14.37
CA GLY A 224 -14.70 -0.23 -12.96
C GLY A 224 -15.05 -1.70 -12.77
N TYR A 225 -16.03 -2.22 -13.52
CA TYR A 225 -16.41 -3.63 -13.47
C TYR A 225 -15.28 -4.57 -13.90
N LEU A 226 -14.56 -4.26 -14.97
CA LEU A 226 -13.42 -5.06 -15.42
C LEU A 226 -12.31 -5.10 -14.39
N LEU A 227 -12.08 -3.99 -13.69
CA LEU A 227 -11.06 -3.94 -12.65
C LEU A 227 -11.47 -4.77 -11.43
N MET A 228 -12.73 -4.69 -11.01
CA MET A 228 -13.26 -5.54 -9.92
C MET A 228 -13.15 -7.02 -10.27
N GLN A 229 -13.45 -7.41 -11.50
CA GLN A 229 -13.28 -8.79 -11.96
C GLN A 229 -11.82 -9.23 -11.95
N LYS A 230 -10.89 -8.35 -12.35
CA LYS A 230 -9.43 -8.62 -12.24
C LYS A 230 -9.03 -8.83 -10.78
N ALA A 231 -9.52 -8.01 -9.85
CA ALA A 231 -9.23 -8.15 -8.43
C ALA A 231 -9.77 -9.48 -7.88
N ALA A 232 -11.02 -9.84 -8.18
CA ALA A 232 -11.63 -11.10 -7.77
C ALA A 232 -10.83 -12.30 -8.29
N ASN A 233 -10.51 -12.33 -9.58
CA ASN A 233 -9.73 -13.41 -10.21
C ASN A 233 -8.33 -13.53 -9.62
N TRP A 234 -7.69 -12.41 -9.31
CA TRP A 234 -6.37 -12.41 -8.68
C TRP A 234 -6.41 -12.98 -7.26
N LEU A 235 -7.42 -12.59 -6.46
CA LEU A 235 -7.64 -13.11 -5.11
C LEU A 235 -7.93 -14.61 -5.12
N ASP A 236 -8.83 -15.08 -5.98
CA ASP A 236 -9.18 -16.50 -6.09
C ASP A 236 -8.00 -17.37 -6.50
N ARG A 237 -7.16 -16.87 -7.43
CA ARG A 237 -5.98 -17.60 -7.88
C ARG A 237 -4.92 -17.74 -6.79
N LEU A 238 -4.67 -16.67 -6.04
CA LEU A 238 -3.56 -16.62 -5.08
C LEU A 238 -3.91 -17.29 -3.75
N TYR A 239 -5.19 -17.20 -3.33
CA TYR A 239 -5.63 -17.57 -1.97
C TYR A 239 -6.68 -18.67 -1.93
N ARG A 240 -6.69 -19.58 -2.87
CA ARG A 240 -7.61 -20.72 -3.03
C ARG A 240 -8.28 -21.17 -1.72
N GLY A 241 -9.38 -20.52 -1.33
CA GLY A 241 -10.31 -21.00 -0.29
C GLY A 241 -10.09 -20.51 1.14
N ALA A 242 -9.24 -19.50 1.43
CA ALA A 242 -9.03 -19.05 2.80
C ALA A 242 -8.67 -17.58 2.94
N ILE A 243 -9.51 -16.66 2.47
CA ILE A 243 -9.42 -15.26 2.87
C ILE A 243 -10.40 -15.01 4.01
N ASP A 244 -9.87 -14.70 5.20
CA ASP A 244 -10.68 -14.14 6.28
C ASP A 244 -11.10 -12.73 5.90
N SER A 245 -12.38 -12.43 5.94
CA SER A 245 -12.95 -11.13 5.56
C SER A 245 -12.36 -9.97 6.37
N SER A 246 -11.91 -10.23 7.60
CA SER A 246 -11.24 -9.21 8.44
C SER A 246 -9.92 -8.70 7.86
N TYR A 247 -9.28 -9.46 6.99
CA TYR A 247 -8.02 -9.09 6.32
C TYR A 247 -8.21 -8.70 4.84
N LEU A 248 -9.44 -8.71 4.33
CA LEU A 248 -9.70 -8.45 2.90
C LEU A 248 -9.11 -7.12 2.43
N GLN A 249 -9.22 -6.06 3.25
CA GLN A 249 -8.65 -4.75 2.89
C GLN A 249 -7.15 -4.86 2.59
N SER A 250 -6.39 -5.59 3.39
CA SER A 250 -4.95 -5.73 3.18
C SER A 250 -4.59 -6.44 1.86
N TYR A 251 -5.45 -7.36 1.40
CA TYR A 251 -5.29 -8.00 0.11
C TYR A 251 -5.68 -7.09 -1.05
N LEU A 252 -6.72 -6.28 -0.89
CA LEU A 252 -7.09 -5.27 -1.88
C LEU A 252 -6.02 -4.17 -2.00
N ASP A 253 -5.39 -3.78 -0.88
CA ASP A 253 -4.26 -2.85 -0.87
C ASP A 253 -3.06 -3.42 -1.66
N GLU A 254 -2.75 -4.71 -1.50
CA GLU A 254 -1.73 -5.39 -2.31
C GLU A 254 -2.11 -5.38 -3.79
N PHE A 255 -3.37 -5.69 -4.13
CA PHE A 255 -3.84 -5.64 -5.51
C PHE A 255 -3.69 -4.23 -6.10
N CYS A 256 -4.11 -3.19 -5.38
CA CYS A 256 -3.98 -1.79 -5.81
C CYS A 256 -2.51 -1.42 -6.06
N PHE A 257 -1.61 -1.73 -5.12
CA PHE A 257 -0.18 -1.48 -5.26
C PHE A 257 0.39 -2.15 -6.53
N ARG A 258 0.07 -3.43 -6.75
CA ARG A 258 0.52 -4.19 -7.93
C ARG A 258 -0.04 -3.61 -9.22
N HIS A 259 -1.33 -3.26 -9.24
CA HIS A 259 -1.98 -2.66 -10.39
C HIS A 259 -1.34 -1.31 -10.74
N ASN A 260 -1.18 -0.44 -9.75
CA ASN A 260 -0.66 0.92 -9.93
C ASN A 260 0.81 0.95 -10.36
N THR A 261 1.58 -0.06 -9.97
CA THR A 261 3.01 -0.19 -10.33
C THR A 261 3.27 -1.14 -11.50
N ALA A 262 2.24 -1.76 -12.07
CA ALA A 262 2.39 -2.78 -13.13
C ALA A 262 3.10 -2.27 -14.39
N SER A 263 2.91 -1.00 -14.72
CA SER A 263 3.51 -0.35 -15.89
C SER A 263 4.90 0.22 -15.64
N TRP A 264 5.39 0.17 -14.41
CA TRP A 264 6.71 0.71 -14.10
C TRP A 264 7.80 -0.16 -14.72
N PRO A 265 8.73 0.44 -15.49
CA PRO A 265 9.74 -0.32 -16.21
C PRO A 265 10.80 -0.96 -15.30
N ASP A 266 11.01 -0.36 -14.14
CA ASP A 266 12.04 -0.76 -13.19
C ASP A 266 11.44 -1.33 -11.91
N ARG A 267 11.72 -2.61 -11.64
CA ARG A 267 11.30 -3.29 -10.41
C ARG A 267 12.01 -2.79 -9.16
N LEU A 268 13.20 -2.20 -9.30
CA LEU A 268 13.87 -1.53 -8.19
C LEU A 268 13.12 -0.26 -7.79
N ALA A 269 12.57 0.48 -8.74
CA ALA A 269 11.71 1.62 -8.44
C ALA A 269 10.43 1.19 -7.70
N VAL A 270 9.84 0.05 -8.06
CA VAL A 270 8.70 -0.53 -7.33
C VAL A 270 9.09 -0.90 -5.89
N LEU A 271 10.26 -1.51 -5.70
CA LEU A 271 10.79 -1.83 -4.38
C LEU A 271 11.06 -0.56 -3.56
N ASP A 272 11.69 0.45 -4.18
CA ASP A 272 11.94 1.74 -3.54
C ASP A 272 10.63 2.41 -3.09
N HIS A 273 9.59 2.35 -3.92
CA HIS A 273 8.26 2.85 -3.58
C HIS A 273 7.64 2.09 -2.40
N LEU A 274 7.71 0.75 -2.39
CA LEU A 274 7.27 -0.06 -1.25
C LEU A 274 8.01 0.32 0.04
N LEU A 275 9.33 0.52 -0.04
CA LEU A 275 10.16 0.90 1.11
C LEU A 275 9.77 2.26 1.68
N THR A 276 9.26 3.20 0.85
CA THR A 276 8.69 4.46 1.34
C THR A 276 7.57 4.22 2.34
N GLY A 277 6.63 3.32 2.02
CA GLY A 277 5.55 2.98 2.94
C GLY A 277 6.02 2.19 4.17
N LEU A 278 7.03 1.32 4.03
CA LEU A 278 7.56 0.55 5.17
C LEU A 278 8.27 1.42 6.21
N ILE A 279 8.87 2.54 5.79
CA ILE A 279 9.54 3.51 6.68
C ILE A 279 8.63 4.67 7.10
N SER A 280 7.38 4.74 6.64
CA SER A 280 6.41 5.75 7.09
C SER A 280 6.26 5.73 8.60
N SER A 281 6.07 6.91 9.20
CA SER A 281 5.98 7.07 10.65
C SER A 281 4.61 6.63 11.20
N ASP A 282 4.55 6.42 12.52
CA ASP A 282 3.30 6.11 13.22
C ASP A 282 2.23 7.20 13.02
N ASP A 283 2.63 8.45 12.86
CA ASP A 283 1.72 9.57 12.56
C ASP A 283 1.05 9.39 11.18
N ASP A 284 1.80 8.92 10.18
CA ASP A 284 1.27 8.59 8.84
C ASP A 284 0.36 7.36 8.89
N ILE A 285 0.69 6.42 9.79
CA ILE A 285 -0.08 5.19 10.00
C ILE A 285 -1.44 5.49 10.63
N SER A 286 -1.50 6.42 11.60
CA SER A 286 -2.72 6.78 12.32
C SER A 286 -3.70 7.59 11.47
N ALA A 287 -3.21 8.30 10.46
CA ALA A 287 -4.03 9.10 9.56
C ALA A 287 -4.84 8.25 8.54
N GLN A 288 -4.52 6.97 8.38
CA GLN A 288 -5.30 6.07 7.52
C GLN A 288 -6.41 5.38 8.34
N PRO A 289 -7.67 5.40 7.86
CA PRO A 289 -8.75 4.66 8.47
C PRO A 289 -8.37 3.16 8.45
N THR A 290 -8.12 2.63 9.62
CA THR A 290 -7.84 1.21 9.82
C THR A 290 -9.15 0.44 9.77
N SER A 291 -9.30 -0.52 8.88
CA SER A 291 -10.14 -1.68 9.19
C SER A 291 -9.52 -2.34 10.43
N LYS A 292 -10.15 -2.16 11.59
CA LYS A 292 -9.68 -2.72 12.86
C LYS A 292 -9.71 -4.25 12.78
N GLY A 293 -8.60 -4.85 12.39
CA GLY A 293 -8.28 -6.22 12.73
C GLY A 293 -7.33 -6.20 13.93
N PRO A 294 -7.51 -7.05 14.95
CA PRO A 294 -6.62 -7.06 16.10
C PRO A 294 -5.22 -7.46 15.67
N ILE A 295 -4.27 -6.53 15.85
CA ILE A 295 -2.85 -6.87 15.89
C ILE A 295 -2.58 -7.23 17.35
N SER A 296 -2.66 -8.51 17.67
CA SER A 296 -2.10 -9.08 18.90
C SER A 296 -0.83 -9.85 18.56
#